data_733a4bcca1fd3c7dbcc9abba9c447ee5
#
_entry.id   733a4bcca1fd3c7dbcc9abba9c447ee5
#
_cell.length_a   1.000
_cell.length_b   1.000
_cell.length_c   1.000
_cell.angle_alpha   90.00
_cell.angle_beta   90.00
_cell.angle_gamma   90.00
#
_symmetry.space_group_name_H-M   'P 1'
#
loop_
_entity.id
_entity.type
_entity.pdbx_description
1 polymer ?
#
loop_
_entity_poly.entity_id
_entity_poly.type
_entity_poly.pdbx_seq_one_letter_code
_entity_poly.pdbx_strand_id
1 'polypeptide(L)'
;MAEIRDTAQANLLAGTSENDLIFGLMGNDTIAGNSGNDSIFGGKQSDLIEGNSGQDSIFGDLDNDTINGGEDNDFLVGGKGSDSISGNSGNDVLSGDRDTDILIGGDGADIFVLRRYAEADPNRTSGGVSLANADAIADFAAGTDLIGLAGGLSFSDLNILEAGNDTVIQDRVTGEFLATLRGVRQSAINQASFTNNIASVVPNPLPPPLTTAYGLTPTNRIVGFSLSNPSNVISDLPVTGLQQGESLLGIDFRPANGLLYGVGSSNRLYTVNPRTGEASQVGSGQFAVPLTPGAAGFDFNPTVDRIRFVNQPGQNARLNPDTGAIVDFDTVTGGIQLDANLAYAAGDRNFGNSPAGVGAAYVNNFAGATSTTLFVIDTNLDVLVRQDPPNNGVLNTIGSLGIDAGTVLGFDVRSVGGNERALAAIEVGGVSGLYNINLTTGQASIVGQIGNGQGIKGLALTLI
;
A
#
# COMPACT_ATOMS: atom_id res chain seq x y z
N MET A 1 16.56 12.65 -8.30
CA MET A 1 15.26 12.14 -7.82
C MET A 1 15.04 12.72 -6.43
N ALA A 2 14.12 13.67 -6.27
CA ALA A 2 13.66 14.11 -4.96
C ALA A 2 12.44 13.26 -4.54
N GLU A 3 12.25 13.12 -3.24
CA GLU A 3 11.01 12.59 -2.68
C GLU A 3 10.30 13.74 -1.97
N ILE A 4 9.10 14.07 -2.44
CA ILE A 4 8.30 15.18 -1.95
C ILE A 4 7.04 14.58 -1.34
N ARG A 5 6.78 14.91 -0.06
CA ARG A 5 5.62 14.42 0.65
C ARG A 5 4.90 15.56 1.32
N ASP A 6 3.59 15.46 1.27
CA ASP A 6 2.73 16.38 1.97
C ASP A 6 2.53 16.02 3.45
N THR A 7 1.78 16.89 4.11
CA THR A 7 1.19 16.72 5.45
C THR A 7 -0.29 16.40 5.30
N ALA A 8 -1.18 16.52 6.18
CA ALA A 8 -2.58 16.10 6.07
C ALA A 8 -3.54 17.28 5.76
N GLN A 9 -3.14 18.22 4.90
CA GLN A 9 -3.96 19.40 4.54
C GLN A 9 -3.77 19.74 3.05
N ALA A 10 -4.69 20.49 2.46
CA ALA A 10 -4.58 20.99 1.09
C ALA A 10 -3.29 21.82 0.89
N ASN A 11 -2.42 21.39 -0.02
CA ASN A 11 -1.11 21.98 -0.24
C ASN A 11 -0.78 22.21 -1.72
N LEU A 12 0.28 22.96 -1.94
CA LEU A 12 0.94 23.12 -3.24
C LEU A 12 2.26 22.35 -3.21
N LEU A 13 2.36 21.29 -3.99
CA LEU A 13 3.55 20.46 -4.12
C LEU A 13 4.17 20.66 -5.50
N ALA A 14 5.47 20.85 -5.55
CA ALA A 14 6.19 21.01 -6.81
C ALA A 14 7.44 20.13 -6.83
N GLY A 15 7.56 19.33 -7.87
CA GLY A 15 8.75 18.59 -8.22
C GLY A 15 9.92 19.49 -8.63
N THR A 16 11.00 18.89 -9.01
CA THR A 16 12.22 19.53 -9.49
C THR A 16 12.29 19.50 -11.03
N SER A 17 13.47 19.48 -11.59
CA SER A 17 13.70 19.22 -13.02
C SER A 17 14.28 17.84 -13.28
N GLU A 18 14.22 16.94 -12.30
CA GLU A 18 14.67 15.56 -12.38
C GLU A 18 13.50 14.62 -12.06
N ASN A 19 13.65 13.34 -12.30
CA ASN A 19 12.64 12.35 -11.94
C ASN A 19 12.34 12.38 -10.44
N ASP A 20 11.09 12.61 -10.05
CA ASP A 20 10.69 12.77 -8.66
C ASP A 20 9.64 11.75 -8.23
N LEU A 21 9.47 11.61 -6.93
CA LEU A 21 8.44 10.81 -6.31
C LEU A 21 7.63 11.71 -5.39
N ILE A 22 6.37 11.99 -5.74
CA ILE A 22 5.52 12.98 -5.07
C ILE A 22 4.27 12.31 -4.50
N PHE A 23 3.95 12.64 -3.24
CA PHE A 23 2.78 12.13 -2.53
C PHE A 23 1.96 13.29 -1.93
N GLY A 24 0.72 13.48 -2.36
CA GLY A 24 -0.25 14.43 -1.79
C GLY A 24 -0.80 13.96 -0.45
N LEU A 25 -1.08 12.66 -0.28
CA LEU A 25 -1.59 12.01 0.93
C LEU A 25 -3.05 12.34 1.26
N MET A 26 -3.34 13.40 1.97
CA MET A 26 -4.69 13.83 2.35
C MET A 26 -4.81 15.34 2.17
N GLY A 27 -5.88 15.78 1.57
CA GLY A 27 -6.14 17.18 1.28
C GLY A 27 -6.57 17.32 -0.16
N ASN A 28 -7.09 18.49 -0.52
CA ASN A 28 -7.28 18.84 -1.92
C ASN A 28 -5.99 19.51 -2.40
N ASP A 29 -5.09 18.72 -2.96
CA ASP A 29 -3.74 19.16 -3.28
C ASP A 29 -3.65 19.72 -4.70
N THR A 30 -2.67 20.58 -4.91
CA THR A 30 -2.23 20.99 -6.25
C THR A 30 -0.80 20.53 -6.44
N ILE A 31 -0.59 19.59 -7.34
CA ILE A 31 0.68 18.89 -7.51
C ILE A 31 1.22 19.14 -8.92
N ALA A 32 2.48 19.52 -9.04
CA ALA A 32 3.18 19.69 -10.31
C ALA A 32 4.48 18.86 -10.31
N GLY A 33 4.65 17.93 -11.27
CA GLY A 33 5.90 17.18 -11.48
C GLY A 33 7.02 18.09 -11.97
N ASN A 34 6.73 19.01 -12.87
CA ASN A 34 7.58 19.90 -13.63
C ASN A 34 8.31 19.20 -14.79
N SER A 35 9.56 18.80 -14.62
CA SER A 35 10.30 18.11 -15.68
C SER A 35 10.97 16.86 -15.15
N GLY A 36 11.11 15.86 -16.00
CA GLY A 36 11.62 14.55 -15.62
C GLY A 36 10.52 13.50 -15.65
N ASN A 37 10.87 12.24 -15.49
CA ASN A 37 9.89 11.16 -15.47
C ASN A 37 9.46 10.94 -14.01
N ASP A 38 8.32 11.50 -13.64
CA ASP A 38 7.86 11.58 -12.26
C ASP A 38 6.90 10.44 -11.90
N SER A 39 6.81 10.16 -10.61
CA SER A 39 5.77 9.28 -10.06
C SER A 39 4.97 10.07 -9.04
N ILE A 40 3.71 10.36 -9.35
CA ILE A 40 2.86 11.26 -8.58
C ILE A 40 1.64 10.51 -8.07
N PHE A 41 1.34 10.69 -6.77
CA PHE A 41 0.19 10.13 -6.08
C PHE A 41 -0.59 11.25 -5.41
N GLY A 42 -1.84 11.47 -5.84
CA GLY A 42 -2.74 12.46 -5.23
C GLY A 42 -3.09 12.06 -3.81
N GLY A 43 -3.74 10.92 -3.66
CA GLY A 43 -4.04 10.35 -2.36
C GLY A 43 -5.52 10.35 -2.01
N LYS A 44 -5.95 11.17 -1.08
CA LYS A 44 -7.36 11.30 -0.70
C LYS A 44 -7.85 12.71 -0.92
N GLN A 45 -9.16 12.81 -1.20
CA GLN A 45 -9.84 14.04 -1.57
C GLN A 45 -9.43 14.48 -2.99
N SER A 46 -10.10 15.54 -3.47
CA SER A 46 -10.02 15.92 -4.88
C SER A 46 -8.76 16.73 -5.17
N ASP A 47 -7.88 16.18 -5.96
CA ASP A 47 -6.57 16.73 -6.28
C ASP A 47 -6.52 17.31 -7.70
N LEU A 48 -5.64 18.28 -7.89
CA LEU A 48 -5.24 18.79 -9.19
C LEU A 48 -3.78 18.40 -9.44
N ILE A 49 -3.55 17.55 -10.44
CA ILE A 49 -2.24 16.97 -10.69
C ILE A 49 -1.78 17.28 -12.12
N GLU A 50 -0.59 17.81 -12.25
CA GLU A 50 0.08 18.13 -13.51
C GLU A 50 1.45 17.45 -13.58
N GLY A 51 1.66 16.52 -14.53
CA GLY A 51 2.96 15.92 -14.82
C GLY A 51 3.93 16.93 -15.40
N ASN A 52 3.49 17.65 -16.41
CA ASN A 52 4.17 18.63 -17.26
C ASN A 52 5.06 17.97 -18.31
N SER A 53 6.40 17.86 -18.14
CA SER A 53 7.30 17.37 -19.19
C SER A 53 8.04 16.12 -18.75
N GLY A 54 7.98 15.08 -19.53
CA GLY A 54 8.60 13.78 -19.30
C GLY A 54 7.58 12.66 -19.21
N GLN A 55 8.04 11.41 -19.18
CA GLN A 55 7.16 10.25 -19.09
C GLN A 55 6.72 10.01 -17.66
N ASP A 56 5.55 10.52 -17.30
CA ASP A 56 5.06 10.52 -15.95
C ASP A 56 4.16 9.31 -15.63
N SER A 57 4.10 8.96 -14.38
CA SER A 57 3.17 7.97 -13.84
C SER A 57 2.33 8.62 -12.75
N ILE A 58 1.06 8.92 -13.05
CA ILE A 58 0.19 9.70 -12.18
C ILE A 58 -0.99 8.87 -11.72
N PHE A 59 -1.30 8.97 -10.42
CA PHE A 59 -2.41 8.28 -9.75
C PHE A 59 -3.17 9.29 -8.91
N GLY A 60 -4.47 9.46 -9.17
CA GLY A 60 -5.37 10.29 -8.37
C GLY A 60 -5.69 9.63 -7.03
N ASP A 61 -5.88 8.30 -7.04
CA ASP A 61 -6.19 7.41 -5.92
C ASP A 61 -7.66 7.48 -5.47
N LEU A 62 -8.09 8.35 -4.57
CA LEU A 62 -9.44 8.41 -4.01
C LEU A 62 -10.09 9.79 -4.14
N ASP A 63 -11.42 9.79 -4.36
CA ASP A 63 -12.27 10.95 -4.62
C ASP A 63 -12.08 11.50 -6.04
N ASN A 64 -12.61 12.68 -6.36
CA ASN A 64 -12.70 13.16 -7.75
C ASN A 64 -11.49 14.02 -8.11
N ASP A 65 -10.62 13.52 -8.95
CA ASP A 65 -9.36 14.14 -9.31
C ASP A 65 -9.37 14.79 -10.70
N THR A 66 -8.47 15.75 -10.89
CA THR A 66 -8.15 16.32 -12.19
C THR A 66 -6.68 16.05 -12.50
N ILE A 67 -6.43 15.26 -13.53
CA ILE A 67 -5.10 14.80 -13.91
C ILE A 67 -4.77 15.26 -15.31
N ASN A 68 -3.60 15.90 -15.46
CA ASN A 68 -3.00 16.27 -16.74
C ASN A 68 -1.61 15.60 -16.83
N GLY A 69 -1.39 14.76 -17.85
CA GLY A 69 -0.09 14.16 -18.13
C GLY A 69 0.92 15.23 -18.54
N GLY A 70 0.79 15.75 -19.73
CA GLY A 70 1.60 16.86 -20.19
C GLY A 70 2.28 16.62 -21.54
N GLU A 71 3.59 16.75 -21.60
CA GLU A 71 4.40 16.40 -22.78
C GLU A 71 4.98 14.99 -22.59
N ASP A 72 5.22 14.27 -23.68
CA ASP A 72 5.73 12.90 -23.73
C ASP A 72 4.67 11.84 -23.37
N ASN A 73 5.09 10.57 -23.24
CA ASN A 73 4.15 9.45 -23.09
C ASN A 73 3.89 9.15 -21.60
N ASP A 74 2.68 9.39 -21.18
CA ASP A 74 2.28 9.30 -19.76
C ASP A 74 1.46 8.05 -19.45
N PHE A 75 1.45 7.70 -18.18
CA PHE A 75 0.60 6.68 -17.60
C PHE A 75 -0.29 7.29 -16.50
N LEU A 76 -1.60 7.38 -16.77
CA LEU A 76 -2.55 8.13 -15.97
C LEU A 76 -3.66 7.22 -15.45
N VAL A 77 -3.89 7.25 -14.14
CA VAL A 77 -4.94 6.48 -13.47
C VAL A 77 -5.72 7.39 -12.53
N GLY A 78 -7.04 7.50 -12.72
CA GLY A 78 -7.92 8.24 -11.81
C GLY A 78 -8.04 7.58 -10.46
N GLY A 79 -8.54 6.36 -10.44
CA GLY A 79 -8.67 5.57 -9.23
C GLY A 79 -10.11 5.33 -8.83
N LYS A 80 -10.53 5.82 -7.67
CA LYS A 80 -11.92 5.75 -7.23
C LYS A 80 -12.50 7.15 -7.10
N GLY A 81 -13.47 7.46 -7.90
CA GLY A 81 -14.12 8.76 -7.97
C GLY A 81 -14.57 9.07 -9.39
N SER A 82 -15.13 10.24 -9.60
CA SER A 82 -15.42 10.70 -10.95
C SER A 82 -14.33 11.65 -11.40
N ASP A 83 -13.38 11.12 -12.15
CA ASP A 83 -12.14 11.77 -12.48
C ASP A 83 -12.17 12.45 -13.85
N SER A 84 -11.33 13.46 -14.03
CA SER A 84 -11.08 14.11 -15.32
C SER A 84 -9.61 13.96 -15.67
N ILE A 85 -9.31 13.15 -16.70
CA ILE A 85 -7.96 12.76 -17.06
C ILE A 85 -7.66 13.21 -18.49
N SER A 86 -6.54 13.92 -18.69
CA SER A 86 -6.04 14.34 -19.99
C SER A 86 -4.58 13.92 -20.17
N GLY A 87 -4.27 13.19 -21.27
CA GLY A 87 -2.90 12.86 -21.65
C GLY A 87 -2.17 14.10 -22.15
N ASN A 88 -2.81 14.93 -22.95
CA ASN A 88 -2.34 16.09 -23.71
C ASN A 88 -1.47 15.69 -24.90
N SER A 89 -0.13 15.62 -24.80
CA SER A 89 0.75 15.36 -25.95
C SER A 89 1.64 14.16 -25.70
N GLY A 90 1.50 13.12 -26.48
CA GLY A 90 2.25 11.89 -26.34
C GLY A 90 1.44 10.68 -26.76
N ASN A 91 1.99 9.49 -26.58
CA ASN A 91 1.20 8.27 -26.72
C ASN A 91 0.89 7.78 -25.30
N ASP A 92 -0.27 8.14 -24.80
CA ASP A 92 -0.61 8.05 -23.41
C ASP A 92 -1.41 6.79 -23.09
N VAL A 93 -1.37 6.37 -21.86
CA VAL A 93 -2.22 5.28 -21.33
C VAL A 93 -3.09 5.83 -20.21
N LEU A 94 -4.41 5.82 -20.43
CA LEU A 94 -5.39 6.38 -19.50
C LEU A 94 -6.31 5.29 -18.96
N SER A 95 -6.54 5.29 -17.66
CA SER A 95 -7.54 4.47 -16.96
C SER A 95 -8.31 5.33 -15.97
N GLY A 96 -9.64 5.39 -16.11
CA GLY A 96 -10.51 6.00 -15.09
C GLY A 96 -10.55 5.16 -13.83
N ASP A 97 -10.55 3.84 -13.98
CA ASP A 97 -10.69 2.79 -13.00
C ASP A 97 -12.12 2.68 -12.47
N ARG A 98 -12.53 3.33 -11.40
CA ARG A 98 -13.86 3.16 -10.79
C ARG A 98 -14.69 4.42 -10.82
N ASP A 99 -16.02 4.20 -10.90
CA ASP A 99 -17.07 5.21 -11.01
C ASP A 99 -17.17 5.76 -12.44
N THR A 100 -17.44 7.03 -12.68
CA THR A 100 -17.72 7.57 -14.02
C THR A 100 -16.74 8.66 -14.36
N ASP A 101 -15.90 8.42 -15.35
CA ASP A 101 -14.75 9.25 -15.65
C ASP A 101 -14.87 9.96 -17.00
N ILE A 102 -14.06 11.00 -17.17
CA ILE A 102 -13.86 11.68 -18.44
C ILE A 102 -12.40 11.52 -18.85
N LEU A 103 -12.17 10.86 -19.99
CA LEU A 103 -10.84 10.57 -20.52
C LEU A 103 -10.65 11.32 -21.83
N ILE A 104 -9.53 12.02 -21.96
CA ILE A 104 -9.07 12.77 -23.12
C ILE A 104 -7.64 12.32 -23.42
N GLY A 105 -7.41 11.68 -24.57
CA GLY A 105 -6.06 11.27 -24.99
C GLY A 105 -5.22 12.47 -25.36
N GLY A 106 -5.68 13.26 -26.30
CA GLY A 106 -4.99 14.41 -26.82
C GLY A 106 -4.30 14.12 -28.16
N ASP A 107 -3.09 14.67 -28.33
CA ASP A 107 -2.26 14.44 -29.51
C ASP A 107 -1.45 13.15 -29.35
N GLY A 108 -1.68 12.15 -30.20
CA GLY A 108 -0.88 10.93 -30.20
C GLY A 108 -1.63 9.67 -30.58
N ALA A 109 -1.07 8.54 -30.19
CA ALA A 109 -1.71 7.24 -30.33
C ALA A 109 -1.95 6.66 -28.92
N ASP A 110 -3.12 6.92 -28.41
CA ASP A 110 -3.44 6.73 -27.00
C ASP A 110 -4.09 5.36 -26.73
N ILE A 111 -3.99 4.90 -25.50
CA ILE A 111 -4.63 3.67 -25.04
C ILE A 111 -5.56 3.98 -23.88
N PHE A 112 -6.86 3.81 -24.09
CA PHE A 112 -7.89 3.93 -23.07
C PHE A 112 -8.19 2.56 -22.47
N VAL A 113 -7.88 2.35 -21.19
CA VAL A 113 -7.96 1.06 -20.54
C VAL A 113 -9.33 0.84 -19.91
N LEU A 114 -10.04 -0.19 -20.39
CA LEU A 114 -11.29 -0.68 -19.82
C LEU A 114 -11.03 -1.98 -19.06
N ARG A 115 -11.61 -2.11 -17.86
CA ARG A 115 -11.35 -3.23 -16.97
C ARG A 115 -12.64 -3.90 -16.50
N ARG A 116 -12.63 -5.24 -16.46
CA ARG A 116 -13.62 -6.01 -15.70
C ARG A 116 -13.11 -6.23 -14.28
N TYR A 117 -13.94 -5.92 -13.28
CA TYR A 117 -13.65 -6.25 -11.90
C TYR A 117 -14.26 -7.61 -11.52
N ALA A 118 -13.65 -8.32 -10.55
CA ALA A 118 -14.11 -9.63 -10.14
C ALA A 118 -15.51 -9.58 -9.49
N GLU A 119 -16.35 -10.60 -9.71
CA GLU A 119 -17.75 -10.67 -9.22
C GLU A 119 -17.91 -10.51 -7.69
N ALA A 120 -16.88 -10.75 -6.92
CA ALA A 120 -16.91 -10.68 -5.46
C ALA A 120 -16.61 -9.30 -4.87
N ASP A 121 -16.31 -8.27 -5.70
CA ASP A 121 -16.09 -6.91 -5.21
C ASP A 121 -17.41 -6.17 -5.02
N PRO A 122 -17.88 -5.90 -3.78
CA PRO A 122 -19.14 -5.22 -3.53
C PRO A 122 -19.15 -3.73 -3.97
N ASN A 123 -17.99 -3.16 -4.30
CA ASN A 123 -17.83 -1.79 -4.78
C ASN A 123 -17.55 -1.73 -6.29
N ARG A 124 -18.04 -2.71 -7.03
CA ARG A 124 -17.94 -2.80 -8.49
C ARG A 124 -18.51 -1.56 -9.16
N THR A 125 -17.65 -0.77 -9.77
CA THR A 125 -18.11 0.11 -10.85
C THR A 125 -16.93 0.76 -11.58
N SER A 126 -16.31 0.12 -12.59
CA SER A 126 -15.97 0.87 -13.78
C SER A 126 -17.15 0.67 -14.72
N GLY A 127 -17.92 1.69 -14.93
CA GLY A 127 -19.20 1.53 -15.57
C GLY A 127 -20.27 0.94 -14.64
N GLY A 128 -21.50 0.88 -15.07
CA GLY A 128 -22.62 0.33 -14.32
C GLY A 128 -23.69 -0.18 -15.26
N VAL A 129 -24.79 -0.65 -14.65
CA VAL A 129 -25.96 -1.13 -15.40
C VAL A 129 -26.71 0.01 -16.14
N SER A 130 -26.31 1.25 -15.96
CA SER A 130 -26.83 2.43 -16.65
C SER A 130 -25.78 3.04 -17.56
N LEU A 131 -26.16 3.45 -18.76
CA LEU A 131 -25.26 4.18 -19.68
C LEU A 131 -24.69 5.46 -19.07
N ALA A 132 -25.40 6.08 -18.12
CA ALA A 132 -24.93 7.26 -17.40
C ALA A 132 -23.73 6.99 -16.48
N ASN A 133 -23.41 5.72 -16.22
CA ASN A 133 -22.27 5.31 -15.42
C ASN A 133 -21.06 4.86 -16.24
N ALA A 134 -21.17 4.86 -17.58
CA ALA A 134 -20.05 4.56 -18.46
C ALA A 134 -19.06 5.71 -18.49
N ASP A 135 -17.77 5.42 -18.56
CA ASP A 135 -16.75 6.43 -18.80
C ASP A 135 -16.98 7.14 -20.14
N ALA A 136 -16.59 8.39 -20.20
CA ALA A 136 -16.67 9.17 -21.42
C ALA A 136 -15.27 9.36 -22.01
N ILE A 137 -14.96 8.66 -23.10
CA ILE A 137 -13.78 8.90 -23.91
C ILE A 137 -14.15 9.99 -24.94
N ALA A 138 -13.56 11.19 -24.75
CA ALA A 138 -14.07 12.40 -25.38
C ALA A 138 -13.54 12.65 -26.82
N ASP A 139 -12.37 12.11 -27.14
CA ASP A 139 -11.63 12.42 -28.36
C ASP A 139 -11.04 11.22 -29.12
N PHE A 140 -11.51 10.01 -28.86
CA PHE A 140 -11.02 8.78 -29.49
C PHE A 140 -10.86 8.88 -31.00
N ALA A 141 -9.64 8.80 -31.50
CA ALA A 141 -9.28 8.86 -32.91
C ALA A 141 -9.20 7.44 -33.51
N ALA A 142 -10.29 6.98 -34.14
CA ALA A 142 -10.36 5.63 -34.70
C ALA A 142 -9.25 5.40 -35.77
N GLY A 143 -8.47 4.35 -35.57
CA GLY A 143 -7.32 3.98 -36.42
C GLY A 143 -5.98 4.51 -35.90
N THR A 144 -5.97 5.38 -34.90
CA THR A 144 -4.79 5.87 -34.20
C THR A 144 -4.80 5.35 -32.77
N ASP A 145 -5.90 5.56 -32.05
CA ASP A 145 -6.04 5.15 -30.66
C ASP A 145 -6.52 3.71 -30.52
N LEU A 146 -6.30 3.16 -29.33
CA LEU A 146 -6.70 1.82 -28.99
C LEU A 146 -7.49 1.79 -27.67
N ILE A 147 -8.38 0.82 -27.57
CA ILE A 147 -9.01 0.43 -26.29
C ILE A 147 -8.22 -0.74 -25.71
N GLY A 148 -7.60 -0.52 -24.56
CA GLY A 148 -6.90 -1.53 -23.77
C GLY A 148 -7.89 -2.38 -22.97
N LEU A 149 -7.81 -3.71 -23.07
CA LEU A 149 -8.69 -4.63 -22.35
C LEU A 149 -7.96 -5.29 -21.20
N ALA A 150 -8.44 -5.06 -19.96
CA ALA A 150 -7.87 -5.56 -18.73
C ALA A 150 -8.87 -6.40 -17.90
N GLY A 151 -8.42 -7.01 -16.79
CA GLY A 151 -9.30 -7.79 -15.90
C GLY A 151 -9.94 -9.01 -16.56
N GLY A 152 -9.26 -9.62 -17.54
CA GLY A 152 -9.77 -10.79 -18.25
C GLY A 152 -10.81 -10.47 -19.34
N LEU A 153 -11.03 -9.19 -19.68
CA LEU A 153 -11.83 -8.79 -20.84
C LEU A 153 -11.14 -9.22 -22.13
N SER A 154 -11.94 -9.68 -23.08
CA SER A 154 -11.53 -9.90 -24.47
C SER A 154 -12.53 -9.22 -25.40
N PHE A 155 -12.14 -8.95 -26.65
CA PHE A 155 -13.06 -8.37 -27.64
C PHE A 155 -14.35 -9.19 -27.83
N SER A 156 -14.26 -10.51 -27.70
CA SER A 156 -15.44 -11.41 -27.79
C SER A 156 -16.44 -11.23 -26.63
N ASP A 157 -16.03 -10.59 -25.53
CA ASP A 157 -16.90 -10.33 -24.38
C ASP A 157 -17.65 -9.01 -24.51
N LEU A 158 -17.43 -8.26 -25.57
CA LEU A 158 -18.00 -6.93 -25.73
C LEU A 158 -19.20 -6.90 -26.67
N ASN A 159 -20.17 -6.06 -26.35
CA ASN A 159 -21.16 -5.52 -27.25
C ASN A 159 -20.72 -4.11 -27.66
N ILE A 160 -20.60 -3.86 -28.95
CA ILE A 160 -20.32 -2.54 -29.51
C ILE A 160 -21.63 -2.00 -30.03
N LEU A 161 -22.16 -0.97 -29.40
CA LEU A 161 -23.52 -0.46 -29.62
C LEU A 161 -23.50 0.95 -30.21
N GLU A 162 -24.46 1.30 -31.05
CA GLU A 162 -24.64 2.67 -31.52
C GLU A 162 -25.58 3.44 -30.60
N ALA A 163 -25.18 4.67 -30.23
CA ALA A 163 -25.98 5.57 -29.42
C ALA A 163 -25.98 6.99 -30.04
N GLY A 164 -26.77 7.18 -31.07
CA GLY A 164 -26.77 8.43 -31.83
C GLY A 164 -25.51 8.61 -32.66
N ASN A 165 -24.66 9.57 -32.32
CA ASN A 165 -23.36 9.77 -32.95
C ASN A 165 -22.20 9.08 -32.22
N ASP A 166 -22.49 8.46 -31.10
CA ASP A 166 -21.52 7.86 -30.18
C ASP A 166 -21.51 6.34 -30.32
N THR A 167 -20.41 5.73 -29.92
CA THR A 167 -20.29 4.28 -29.75
C THR A 167 -20.24 3.94 -28.28
N VAL A 168 -21.03 2.96 -27.85
CA VAL A 168 -21.04 2.46 -26.48
C VAL A 168 -20.41 1.08 -26.44
N ILE A 169 -19.50 0.88 -25.50
CA ILE A 169 -18.85 -0.39 -25.22
C ILE A 169 -19.49 -0.97 -23.97
N GLN A 170 -20.06 -2.17 -24.08
CA GLN A 170 -20.72 -2.88 -22.98
C GLN A 170 -20.09 -4.26 -22.81
N ASP A 171 -19.83 -4.65 -21.56
CA ASP A 171 -19.50 -6.03 -21.25
C ASP A 171 -20.74 -6.90 -21.39
N ARG A 172 -20.72 -7.83 -22.34
CA ARG A 172 -21.82 -8.74 -22.64
C ARG A 172 -22.08 -9.74 -21.52
N VAL A 173 -21.06 -10.06 -20.69
CA VAL A 173 -21.13 -11.05 -19.63
C VAL A 173 -21.82 -10.46 -18.41
N THR A 174 -21.44 -9.24 -18.01
CA THR A 174 -21.99 -8.57 -16.82
C THR A 174 -23.16 -7.64 -17.15
N GLY A 175 -23.27 -7.19 -18.38
CA GLY A 175 -24.24 -6.18 -18.83
C GLY A 175 -23.83 -4.75 -18.49
N GLU A 176 -22.66 -4.53 -17.94
CA GLU A 176 -22.14 -3.21 -17.56
C GLU A 176 -21.75 -2.40 -18.79
N PHE A 177 -22.08 -1.11 -18.78
CA PHE A 177 -21.64 -0.15 -19.77
C PHE A 177 -20.25 0.37 -19.35
N LEU A 178 -19.22 0.03 -20.12
CA LEU A 178 -17.84 0.33 -19.77
C LEU A 178 -17.41 1.72 -20.22
N ALA A 179 -17.71 2.08 -21.47
CA ALA A 179 -17.33 3.37 -22.01
C ALA A 179 -18.29 3.87 -23.12
N THR A 180 -18.31 5.19 -23.30
CA THR A 180 -18.92 5.90 -24.41
C THR A 180 -17.85 6.64 -25.20
N LEU A 181 -17.61 6.27 -26.45
CA LEU A 181 -16.73 6.98 -27.40
C LEU A 181 -17.53 8.12 -28.03
N ARG A 182 -17.30 9.35 -27.61
CA ARG A 182 -18.06 10.52 -28.06
C ARG A 182 -17.74 10.89 -29.50
N GLY A 183 -18.76 11.09 -30.30
CA GLY A 183 -18.61 11.49 -31.72
C GLY A 183 -18.06 10.40 -32.63
N VAL A 184 -17.85 9.20 -32.15
CA VAL A 184 -17.31 8.06 -32.92
C VAL A 184 -18.46 7.13 -33.31
N ARG A 185 -18.64 6.88 -34.61
CA ARG A 185 -19.68 5.94 -35.08
C ARG A 185 -19.26 4.50 -34.89
N GLN A 186 -20.20 3.64 -34.52
CA GLN A 186 -19.99 2.21 -34.33
C GLN A 186 -19.26 1.55 -35.52
N SER A 187 -19.55 1.96 -36.74
CA SER A 187 -18.93 1.40 -37.94
C SER A 187 -17.41 1.66 -38.07
N ALA A 188 -16.86 2.60 -37.30
CA ALA A 188 -15.42 2.87 -37.22
C ALA A 188 -14.69 1.95 -36.23
N ILE A 189 -15.42 1.23 -35.38
CA ILE A 189 -14.87 0.39 -34.31
C ILE A 189 -14.93 -1.09 -34.75
N ASN A 190 -13.79 -1.75 -34.66
CA ASN A 190 -13.64 -3.16 -35.01
C ASN A 190 -12.56 -3.80 -34.09
N GLN A 191 -12.28 -5.09 -34.26
CA GLN A 191 -11.30 -5.79 -33.43
C GLN A 191 -9.90 -5.14 -33.41
N ALA A 192 -9.49 -4.48 -34.50
CA ALA A 192 -8.19 -3.79 -34.54
C ALA A 192 -8.15 -2.50 -33.67
N SER A 193 -9.31 -2.00 -33.25
CA SER A 193 -9.42 -0.90 -32.28
C SER A 193 -9.12 -1.32 -30.83
N PHE A 194 -8.85 -2.60 -30.58
CA PHE A 194 -8.65 -3.15 -29.24
C PHE A 194 -7.31 -3.84 -29.09
N THR A 195 -6.73 -3.77 -27.89
CA THR A 195 -5.50 -4.46 -27.53
C THR A 195 -5.59 -5.11 -26.14
N ASN A 196 -5.02 -6.30 -26.00
CA ASN A 196 -4.80 -6.93 -24.68
C ASN A 196 -3.32 -6.77 -24.24
N ASN A 197 -2.49 -6.14 -25.07
CA ASN A 197 -1.07 -5.95 -24.77
C ASN A 197 -0.83 -4.59 -24.09
N ILE A 198 -1.52 -4.35 -22.99
CA ILE A 198 -1.32 -3.15 -22.15
C ILE A 198 -0.09 -3.24 -21.25
N ALA A 199 0.39 -4.45 -20.94
CA ALA A 199 1.56 -4.65 -20.09
C ALA A 199 2.88 -4.10 -20.66
N SER A 200 2.98 -3.92 -21.99
CA SER A 200 4.18 -3.37 -22.64
C SER A 200 4.22 -1.85 -22.67
N VAL A 201 3.11 -1.17 -22.38
CA VAL A 201 2.98 0.29 -22.41
C VAL A 201 2.71 0.88 -21.03
N VAL A 202 2.41 0.04 -20.04
CA VAL A 202 2.32 0.44 -18.65
C VAL A 202 3.73 0.53 -18.07
N PRO A 203 4.16 1.69 -17.53
CA PRO A 203 5.46 1.78 -16.87
C PRO A 203 5.58 0.72 -15.79
N ASN A 204 6.68 0.00 -15.77
CA ASN A 204 6.98 -0.94 -14.70
C ASN A 204 7.85 -0.22 -13.66
N PRO A 205 7.40 -0.10 -12.41
CA PRO A 205 6.22 -0.74 -11.84
C PRO A 205 5.06 0.24 -11.59
N LEU A 206 3.85 -0.18 -11.96
CA LEU A 206 2.65 0.37 -11.32
C LEU A 206 2.87 0.46 -9.82
N PRO A 207 2.44 1.54 -9.14
CA PRO A 207 2.36 1.50 -7.70
C PRO A 207 1.57 0.26 -7.30
N PRO A 208 1.98 -0.42 -6.24
CA PRO A 208 1.24 -1.55 -5.77
C PRO A 208 -0.20 -1.10 -5.51
N PRO A 209 -1.21 -1.85 -5.99
CA PRO A 209 -2.60 -1.52 -5.74
C PRO A 209 -2.81 -1.32 -4.23
N LEU A 210 -3.71 -0.43 -3.84
CA LEU A 210 -4.12 -0.13 -2.44
C LEU A 210 -4.47 -1.39 -1.60
N THR A 211 -4.45 -2.55 -2.22
CA THR A 211 -4.66 -3.88 -1.64
C THR A 211 -3.37 -4.68 -1.48
N THR A 212 -2.20 -4.04 -1.51
CA THR A 212 -0.90 -4.71 -1.39
C THR A 212 -0.42 -4.71 0.05
N ALA A 213 0.15 -5.83 0.47
CA ALA A 213 0.96 -5.93 1.67
C ALA A 213 2.41 -6.20 1.28
N TYR A 214 3.33 -5.75 2.12
CA TYR A 214 4.75 -6.06 2.00
C TYR A 214 5.18 -6.98 3.14
N GLY A 215 5.78 -8.09 2.76
CA GLY A 215 6.35 -9.06 3.68
C GLY A 215 7.89 -9.00 3.68
N LEU A 216 8.49 -9.01 4.86
CA LEU A 216 9.93 -9.22 5.01
C LEU A 216 10.20 -10.72 5.20
N THR A 217 10.99 -11.32 4.31
CA THR A 217 11.34 -12.73 4.41
C THR A 217 12.55 -12.97 5.35
N PRO A 218 12.73 -14.21 5.89
CA PRO A 218 13.94 -14.59 6.62
C PRO A 218 15.23 -14.42 5.80
N THR A 219 15.14 -14.51 4.47
CA THR A 219 16.27 -14.32 3.53
C THR A 219 16.50 -12.86 3.16
N ASN A 220 15.90 -11.93 3.91
CA ASN A 220 16.09 -10.49 3.74
C ASN A 220 15.62 -9.96 2.37
N ARG A 221 14.40 -10.33 1.98
CA ARG A 221 13.75 -9.85 0.77
C ARG A 221 12.44 -9.16 1.14
N ILE A 222 12.07 -8.14 0.38
CA ILE A 222 10.74 -7.51 0.45
C ILE A 222 9.86 -8.15 -0.63
N VAL A 223 8.77 -8.74 -0.18
CA VAL A 223 7.80 -9.42 -1.05
C VAL A 223 6.48 -8.66 -1.02
N GLY A 224 6.09 -8.07 -2.15
CA GLY A 224 4.77 -7.46 -2.33
C GLY A 224 3.76 -8.53 -2.76
N PHE A 225 2.60 -8.58 -2.12
CA PHE A 225 1.53 -9.53 -2.47
C PHE A 225 0.14 -8.94 -2.27
N SER A 226 -0.85 -9.50 -2.98
CA SER A 226 -2.24 -9.03 -2.92
C SER A 226 -2.93 -9.45 -1.63
N LEU A 227 -3.60 -8.52 -0.95
CA LEU A 227 -4.42 -8.81 0.24
C LEU A 227 -5.70 -9.61 -0.06
N SER A 228 -6.20 -9.58 -1.29
CA SER A 228 -7.37 -10.36 -1.71
C SER A 228 -7.00 -11.77 -2.20
N ASN A 229 -5.78 -11.93 -2.71
CA ASN A 229 -5.22 -13.20 -3.14
C ASN A 229 -3.73 -13.28 -2.76
N PRO A 230 -3.38 -13.66 -1.52
CA PRO A 230 -2.00 -13.62 -1.04
C PRO A 230 -1.03 -14.52 -1.81
N SER A 231 -1.52 -15.51 -2.56
CA SER A 231 -0.69 -16.34 -3.44
C SER A 231 -0.17 -15.57 -4.67
N ASN A 232 -0.81 -14.45 -5.02
CA ASN A 232 -0.35 -13.56 -6.08
C ASN A 232 0.77 -12.65 -5.55
N VAL A 233 2.02 -13.03 -5.81
CA VAL A 233 3.21 -12.23 -5.51
C VAL A 233 3.38 -11.22 -6.64
N ILE A 234 3.40 -9.93 -6.26
CA ILE A 234 3.51 -8.79 -7.18
C ILE A 234 4.99 -8.41 -7.36
N SER A 235 5.78 -8.49 -6.29
CA SER A 235 7.21 -8.18 -6.30
C SER A 235 7.96 -9.08 -5.32
N ASP A 236 9.24 -9.35 -5.60
CA ASP A 236 10.14 -10.08 -4.71
C ASP A 236 11.56 -9.54 -4.92
N LEU A 237 12.00 -8.65 -4.03
CA LEU A 237 13.21 -7.84 -4.17
C LEU A 237 14.19 -8.09 -3.03
N PRO A 238 15.49 -8.28 -3.29
CA PRO A 238 16.48 -8.34 -2.22
C PRO A 238 16.62 -6.98 -1.55
N VAL A 239 16.73 -6.97 -0.23
CA VAL A 239 17.11 -5.74 0.49
C VAL A 239 18.60 -5.47 0.28
N THR A 240 18.90 -4.28 -0.22
CA THR A 240 20.28 -3.80 -0.47
C THR A 240 20.55 -2.57 0.39
N GLY A 241 21.80 -2.07 0.42
CA GLY A 241 22.15 -0.85 1.17
C GLY A 241 22.34 -1.05 2.68
N LEU A 242 22.13 -2.25 3.23
CA LEU A 242 22.43 -2.56 4.63
C LEU A 242 23.95 -2.72 4.86
N GLN A 243 24.37 -2.72 6.12
CA GLN A 243 25.74 -3.03 6.48
C GLN A 243 26.06 -4.49 6.14
N GLN A 244 27.35 -4.78 5.99
CA GLN A 244 27.79 -6.15 5.65
C GLN A 244 27.34 -7.18 6.69
N GLY A 245 26.61 -8.19 6.25
CA GLY A 245 26.09 -9.27 7.10
C GLY A 245 24.88 -8.90 7.93
N GLU A 246 24.31 -7.69 7.74
CA GLU A 246 23.10 -7.26 8.40
C GLU A 246 21.85 -7.74 7.68
N SER A 247 20.79 -7.99 8.46
CA SER A 247 19.44 -8.26 7.96
C SER A 247 18.42 -7.43 8.72
N LEU A 248 17.29 -7.11 8.10
CA LEU A 248 16.17 -6.48 8.80
C LEU A 248 15.49 -7.48 9.74
N LEU A 249 14.97 -7.01 10.87
CA LEU A 249 14.24 -7.78 11.88
C LEU A 249 12.72 -7.59 11.78
N GLY A 250 12.27 -6.42 11.33
CA GLY A 250 10.87 -6.06 11.14
C GLY A 250 10.76 -4.86 10.22
N ILE A 251 9.58 -4.65 9.66
CA ILE A 251 9.24 -3.53 8.77
C ILE A 251 7.85 -3.01 9.09
N ASP A 252 7.64 -1.70 8.89
CA ASP A 252 6.32 -1.07 8.90
C ASP A 252 6.33 0.29 8.18
N PHE A 253 5.15 0.72 7.70
CA PHE A 253 4.96 2.04 7.12
C PHE A 253 4.71 3.10 8.20
N ARG A 254 5.49 4.18 8.17
CA ARG A 254 5.26 5.34 9.06
C ARG A 254 4.02 6.11 8.63
N PRO A 255 2.97 6.23 9.45
CA PRO A 255 1.76 6.96 9.10
C PRO A 255 1.98 8.43 8.74
N ALA A 256 2.99 9.07 9.35
CA ALA A 256 3.27 10.49 9.16
C ALA A 256 3.84 10.84 7.77
N ASN A 257 4.50 9.87 7.09
CA ASN A 257 5.15 10.14 5.80
C ASN A 257 5.05 9.00 4.78
N GLY A 258 4.35 7.89 5.11
CA GLY A 258 4.14 6.73 4.24
C GLY A 258 5.42 5.98 3.82
N LEU A 259 6.61 6.31 4.37
CA LEU A 259 7.83 5.56 4.10
C LEU A 259 7.83 4.21 4.83
N LEU A 260 8.36 3.19 4.17
CA LEU A 260 8.61 1.90 4.81
C LEU A 260 9.91 1.99 5.62
N TYR A 261 9.82 1.69 6.90
CA TYR A 261 10.97 1.62 7.82
C TYR A 261 11.30 0.18 8.15
N GLY A 262 12.54 -0.06 8.55
CA GLY A 262 12.97 -1.35 9.05
C GLY A 262 14.10 -1.24 10.05
N VAL A 263 14.12 -2.13 11.04
CA VAL A 263 15.19 -2.21 12.03
C VAL A 263 16.18 -3.31 11.67
N GLY A 264 17.47 -2.95 11.63
CA GLY A 264 18.56 -3.85 11.27
C GLY A 264 19.09 -4.65 12.47
N SER A 265 19.57 -5.87 12.20
CA SER A 265 20.16 -6.77 13.20
C SER A 265 21.45 -6.24 13.83
N SER A 266 22.06 -5.22 13.25
CA SER A 266 23.21 -4.52 13.82
C SER A 266 22.84 -3.24 14.56
N ASN A 267 21.58 -3.12 14.99
CA ASN A 267 21.08 -1.98 15.78
C ASN A 267 21.09 -0.65 15.05
N ARG A 268 20.53 -0.64 13.86
CA ARG A 268 20.31 0.56 13.03
C ARG A 268 18.88 0.63 12.55
N LEU A 269 18.43 1.84 12.28
CA LEU A 269 17.15 2.10 11.62
C LEU A 269 17.40 2.43 10.16
N TYR A 270 16.51 1.97 9.29
CA TYR A 270 16.55 2.19 7.85
C TYR A 270 15.18 2.65 7.34
N THR A 271 15.17 3.48 6.30
CA THR A 271 14.06 3.52 5.35
C THR A 271 14.34 2.52 4.24
N VAL A 272 13.31 1.89 3.70
CA VAL A 272 13.43 0.88 2.63
C VAL A 272 12.51 1.28 1.49
N ASN A 273 13.03 1.37 0.29
CA ASN A 273 12.21 1.54 -0.89
C ASN A 273 11.54 0.19 -1.25
N PRO A 274 10.23 0.03 -1.11
CA PRO A 274 9.56 -1.26 -1.35
C PRO A 274 9.52 -1.66 -2.84
N ARG A 275 9.91 -0.75 -3.76
CA ARG A 275 9.95 -0.99 -5.20
C ARG A 275 11.33 -1.40 -5.72
N THR A 276 12.40 -0.99 -5.05
CA THR A 276 13.77 -1.33 -5.44
C THR A 276 14.45 -2.27 -4.46
N GLY A 277 13.94 -2.37 -3.22
CA GLY A 277 14.59 -3.08 -2.12
C GLY A 277 15.75 -2.30 -1.50
N GLU A 278 16.03 -1.06 -1.95
CA GLU A 278 17.13 -0.26 -1.45
C GLU A 278 16.82 0.29 -0.06
N ALA A 279 17.74 0.07 0.89
CA ALA A 279 17.66 0.59 2.25
C ALA A 279 18.65 1.74 2.44
N SER A 280 18.17 2.82 3.07
CA SER A 280 18.95 3.98 3.46
C SER A 280 18.93 4.15 4.97
N GLN A 281 20.11 4.28 5.59
CA GLN A 281 20.20 4.39 7.04
C GLN A 281 19.60 5.70 7.55
N VAL A 282 18.82 5.62 8.62
CA VAL A 282 18.31 6.77 9.37
C VAL A 282 19.22 7.05 10.56
N GLY A 283 19.61 8.32 10.70
CA GLY A 283 20.51 8.74 11.77
C GLY A 283 21.99 8.37 11.50
N SER A 284 22.86 8.62 12.49
CA SER A 284 24.30 8.61 12.30
C SER A 284 25.00 7.31 12.76
N GLY A 285 24.29 6.34 13.33
CA GLY A 285 24.97 5.20 13.90
C GLY A 285 24.06 4.08 14.44
N GLN A 286 24.66 3.26 15.30
CA GLN A 286 23.94 2.21 16.01
C GLN A 286 23.18 2.79 17.20
N PHE A 287 22.15 2.07 17.65
CA PHE A 287 21.43 2.41 18.89
C PHE A 287 22.37 2.43 20.10
N ALA A 288 22.15 3.38 21.00
CA ALA A 288 22.94 3.51 22.21
C ALA A 288 22.79 2.30 23.15
N VAL A 289 21.63 1.65 23.13
CA VAL A 289 21.35 0.40 23.84
C VAL A 289 21.04 -0.69 22.82
N PRO A 290 21.75 -1.81 22.82
CA PRO A 290 21.53 -2.86 21.82
C PRO A 290 20.19 -3.56 21.99
N LEU A 291 19.50 -3.77 20.86
CA LEU A 291 18.37 -4.68 20.77
C LEU A 291 18.90 -6.07 20.40
N THR A 292 18.41 -7.10 21.08
CA THR A 292 18.81 -8.49 20.80
C THR A 292 18.20 -8.91 19.46
N PRO A 293 18.99 -9.40 18.49
CA PRO A 293 18.45 -9.95 17.28
C PRO A 293 17.55 -11.17 17.54
N GLY A 294 16.47 -11.30 16.77
CA GLY A 294 15.51 -12.41 16.91
C GLY A 294 14.20 -12.05 16.22
N ALA A 295 13.20 -12.91 16.38
CA ALA A 295 11.85 -12.61 15.96
C ALA A 295 11.33 -11.37 16.69
N ALA A 296 10.75 -10.42 15.99
CA ALA A 296 10.39 -9.13 16.54
C ALA A 296 9.10 -8.58 15.92
N GLY A 297 8.30 -7.91 16.77
CA GLY A 297 7.23 -7.00 16.34
C GLY A 297 7.79 -5.59 16.19
N PHE A 298 7.40 -4.95 15.10
CA PHE A 298 7.85 -3.61 14.71
C PHE A 298 6.69 -2.85 14.12
N ASP A 299 6.29 -1.73 14.72
CA ASP A 299 5.12 -0.97 14.30
C ASP A 299 5.18 0.48 14.76
N PHE A 300 4.51 1.37 14.05
CA PHE A 300 4.44 2.78 14.38
C PHE A 300 3.26 3.12 15.30
N ASN A 301 3.55 3.79 16.41
CA ASN A 301 2.51 4.44 17.23
C ASN A 301 2.07 5.73 16.53
N PRO A 302 0.84 5.79 15.96
CA PRO A 302 0.39 6.92 15.16
C PRO A 302 0.12 8.20 15.98
N THR A 303 -0.04 8.10 17.31
CA THR A 303 -0.39 9.26 18.16
C THR A 303 0.83 10.06 18.59
N VAL A 304 2.00 9.44 18.69
CA VAL A 304 3.24 10.08 19.15
C VAL A 304 4.39 9.95 18.17
N ASP A 305 4.11 9.34 17.02
CA ASP A 305 5.07 9.11 15.95
C ASP A 305 6.40 8.50 16.45
N ARG A 306 6.28 7.33 17.04
CA ARG A 306 7.40 6.53 17.55
C ARG A 306 7.25 5.10 17.12
N ILE A 307 8.35 4.45 16.82
CA ILE A 307 8.38 3.02 16.51
C ILE A 307 8.36 2.24 17.82
N ARG A 308 7.47 1.26 17.91
CA ARG A 308 7.51 0.22 18.91
C ARG A 308 8.31 -0.97 18.40
N PHE A 309 9.23 -1.44 19.18
CA PHE A 309 9.96 -2.68 18.97
C PHE A 309 9.76 -3.60 20.16
N VAL A 310 9.29 -4.79 19.92
CA VAL A 310 9.19 -5.87 20.91
C VAL A 310 9.81 -7.14 20.33
N ASN A 311 10.43 -7.99 21.15
CA ASN A 311 11.07 -9.20 20.63
C ASN A 311 10.95 -10.39 21.61
N GLN A 312 11.39 -11.54 21.14
CA GLN A 312 11.80 -12.66 21.95
C GLN A 312 13.29 -12.48 22.30
N PRO A 313 13.69 -12.08 23.50
CA PRO A 313 13.25 -12.51 24.82
C PRO A 313 12.44 -11.51 25.65
N GLY A 314 11.64 -10.66 25.04
CA GLY A 314 10.75 -9.77 25.78
C GLY A 314 11.27 -8.36 25.96
N GLN A 315 12.30 -7.93 25.22
CA GLN A 315 12.69 -6.52 25.18
C GLN A 315 11.54 -5.69 24.61
N ASN A 316 11.43 -4.47 25.12
CA ASN A 316 10.43 -3.50 24.74
C ASN A 316 11.13 -2.15 24.57
N ALA A 317 11.03 -1.54 23.41
CA ALA A 317 11.74 -0.32 23.10
C ALA A 317 10.89 0.63 22.26
N ARG A 318 11.21 1.92 22.36
CA ARG A 318 10.72 2.95 21.44
C ARG A 318 11.89 3.54 20.67
N LEU A 319 11.69 3.74 19.35
CA LEU A 319 12.67 4.39 18.48
C LEU A 319 12.10 5.70 17.96
N ASN A 320 12.98 6.70 17.80
CA ASN A 320 12.67 7.94 17.10
C ASN A 320 12.91 7.75 15.61
N PRO A 321 11.89 7.88 14.75
CA PRO A 321 12.02 7.61 13.32
C PRO A 321 12.86 8.65 12.56
N ASP A 322 13.06 9.84 13.10
CA ASP A 322 13.82 10.90 12.43
C ASP A 322 15.33 10.82 12.73
N THR A 323 15.69 10.34 13.92
CA THR A 323 17.07 10.28 14.38
C THR A 323 17.66 8.88 14.45
N GLY A 324 16.82 7.84 14.39
CA GLY A 324 17.22 6.46 14.61
C GLY A 324 17.64 6.16 16.06
N ALA A 325 17.30 7.00 17.02
CA ALA A 325 17.72 6.83 18.40
C ALA A 325 16.68 6.09 19.24
N ILE A 326 17.15 5.36 20.28
CA ILE A 326 16.28 4.84 21.35
C ILE A 326 15.68 6.02 22.11
N VAL A 327 14.38 5.96 22.39
CA VAL A 327 13.68 6.90 23.27
C VAL A 327 13.84 6.43 24.70
N ASP A 328 14.43 7.26 25.54
CA ASP A 328 14.70 6.96 26.94
C ASP A 328 13.40 6.74 27.73
N PHE A 329 13.35 5.66 28.49
CA PHE A 329 12.22 5.34 29.38
C PHE A 329 12.20 6.23 30.62
N ASP A 330 13.38 6.49 31.21
CA ASP A 330 13.51 7.29 32.41
C ASP A 330 14.56 8.41 32.25
N THR A 331 14.08 9.61 31.99
CA THR A 331 14.93 10.80 31.79
C THR A 331 15.59 11.33 33.06
N VAL A 332 15.31 10.75 34.23
CA VAL A 332 15.88 11.14 35.55
C VAL A 332 17.14 10.34 35.87
N THR A 333 17.13 9.06 35.52
CA THR A 333 18.31 8.19 35.71
C THR A 333 19.31 8.40 34.57
N GLY A 334 20.58 8.53 34.90
CA GLY A 334 21.61 8.77 33.89
C GLY A 334 21.80 7.60 32.92
N GLY A 335 21.97 7.92 31.61
CA GLY A 335 22.04 6.95 30.50
C GLY A 335 20.69 6.66 29.88
N ILE A 336 20.69 6.03 28.70
CA ILE A 336 19.47 5.67 27.97
C ILE A 336 19.00 4.29 28.44
N GLN A 337 17.73 4.17 28.83
CA GLN A 337 17.11 2.91 29.22
C GLN A 337 16.02 2.52 28.22
N LEU A 338 15.90 1.19 27.97
CA LEU A 338 14.77 0.63 27.26
C LEU A 338 13.50 0.74 28.12
N ASP A 339 12.34 0.66 27.49
CA ASP A 339 11.06 0.47 28.15
C ASP A 339 11.09 -0.83 29.00
N ALA A 340 10.17 -0.97 29.94
CA ALA A 340 10.13 -2.17 30.78
C ALA A 340 9.86 -3.42 29.92
N ASN A 341 10.54 -4.51 30.26
CA ASN A 341 10.35 -5.78 29.54
C ASN A 341 8.89 -6.25 29.57
N LEU A 342 8.51 -7.02 28.57
CA LEU A 342 7.19 -7.62 28.47
C LEU A 342 6.94 -8.56 29.64
N ALA A 343 5.79 -8.41 30.30
CA ALA A 343 5.33 -9.29 31.36
C ALA A 343 3.80 -9.31 31.45
N TYR A 344 3.20 -10.46 31.70
CA TYR A 344 1.77 -10.57 31.92
C TYR A 344 1.33 -9.87 33.21
N ALA A 345 0.20 -9.14 33.14
CA ALA A 345 -0.38 -8.42 34.26
C ALA A 345 -0.68 -9.36 35.46
N ALA A 346 -0.55 -8.84 36.68
CA ALA A 346 -1.01 -9.57 37.87
C ALA A 346 -2.52 -9.85 37.73
N GLY A 347 -2.89 -11.14 37.82
CA GLY A 347 -4.27 -11.61 37.61
C GLY A 347 -4.64 -11.99 36.17
N ASP A 348 -3.74 -11.78 35.21
CA ASP A 348 -3.92 -12.37 33.88
C ASP A 348 -3.78 -13.90 33.96
N ARG A 349 -4.55 -14.62 33.11
CA ARG A 349 -4.51 -16.09 33.09
C ARG A 349 -3.14 -16.67 32.74
N ASN A 350 -2.28 -15.89 32.10
CA ASN A 350 -0.93 -16.25 31.70
C ASN A 350 0.15 -15.65 32.61
N PHE A 351 -0.24 -15.06 33.75
CA PHE A 351 0.69 -14.48 34.71
C PHE A 351 1.79 -15.49 35.13
N GLY A 352 3.03 -15.01 35.07
CA GLY A 352 4.22 -15.83 35.40
C GLY A 352 4.83 -16.57 34.22
N ASN A 353 4.19 -16.61 33.06
CA ASN A 353 4.80 -17.11 31.83
C ASN A 353 5.73 -16.04 31.21
N SER A 354 6.76 -16.52 30.51
CA SER A 354 7.66 -15.65 29.76
C SER A 354 7.04 -15.39 28.38
N PRO A 355 6.72 -14.13 28.03
CA PRO A 355 6.14 -13.84 26.73
C PRO A 355 7.17 -13.90 25.60
N ALA A 356 6.73 -14.31 24.40
CA ALA A 356 7.46 -14.19 23.15
C ALA A 356 6.67 -13.30 22.19
N GLY A 357 6.76 -11.99 22.38
CA GLY A 357 6.14 -11.01 21.50
C GLY A 357 6.90 -10.90 20.19
N VAL A 358 6.35 -11.47 19.13
CA VAL A 358 6.99 -11.49 17.80
C VAL A 358 6.22 -10.74 16.72
N GLY A 359 4.99 -10.29 17.02
CA GLY A 359 4.20 -9.39 16.17
C GLY A 359 3.63 -8.27 17.05
N ALA A 360 3.70 -7.03 16.58
CA ALA A 360 3.15 -5.87 17.26
C ALA A 360 2.42 -4.99 16.25
N ALA A 361 1.25 -4.48 16.60
CA ALA A 361 0.48 -3.61 15.74
C ALA A 361 -0.37 -2.61 16.54
N TYR A 362 -0.37 -1.35 16.11
CA TYR A 362 -1.22 -0.31 16.63
C TYR A 362 -2.48 -0.14 15.77
N VAL A 363 -3.63 0.04 16.42
CA VAL A 363 -4.87 0.46 15.73
C VAL A 363 -4.90 1.97 15.51
N ASN A 364 -5.85 2.43 14.68
CA ASN A 364 -5.92 3.82 14.22
C ASN A 364 -4.62 4.26 13.53
N ASN A 365 -4.07 3.37 12.71
CA ASN A 365 -2.77 3.55 12.05
C ASN A 365 -2.87 4.53 10.86
N PHE A 366 -3.11 5.81 11.18
CA PHE A 366 -3.17 6.93 10.23
C PHE A 366 -2.58 8.20 10.85
N ALA A 367 -2.09 9.11 10.01
CA ALA A 367 -1.53 10.37 10.45
C ALA A 367 -2.55 11.21 11.23
N GLY A 368 -2.14 11.78 12.36
CA GLY A 368 -3.01 12.62 13.20
C GLY A 368 -3.99 11.86 14.10
N ALA A 369 -3.86 10.55 14.23
CA ALA A 369 -4.64 9.77 15.19
C ALA A 369 -4.48 10.32 16.62
N THR A 370 -5.59 10.47 17.33
CA THR A 370 -5.61 11.01 18.71
C THR A 370 -5.66 9.93 19.78
N SER A 371 -5.89 8.68 19.38
CA SER A 371 -5.92 7.52 20.26
C SER A 371 -5.44 6.28 19.50
N THR A 372 -4.84 5.35 20.23
CA THR A 372 -4.43 4.05 19.68
C THR A 372 -4.41 2.97 20.78
N THR A 373 -4.34 1.72 20.38
CA THR A 373 -4.14 0.56 21.24
C THR A 373 -3.11 -0.35 20.60
N LEU A 374 -2.15 -0.82 21.40
CA LEU A 374 -1.14 -1.77 20.97
C LEU A 374 -1.59 -3.20 21.23
N PHE A 375 -1.56 -4.00 20.18
CA PHE A 375 -1.74 -5.44 20.23
C PHE A 375 -0.42 -6.14 19.93
N VAL A 376 -0.21 -7.28 20.59
CA VAL A 376 0.98 -8.13 20.40
C VAL A 376 0.54 -9.58 20.25
N ILE A 377 1.20 -10.32 19.36
CA ILE A 377 1.03 -11.77 19.25
C ILE A 377 2.18 -12.43 20.04
N ASP A 378 1.81 -13.27 21.01
CA ASP A 378 2.72 -14.12 21.75
C ASP A 378 2.65 -15.55 21.17
N THR A 379 3.71 -15.97 20.50
CA THR A 379 3.81 -17.28 19.83
C THR A 379 4.24 -18.41 20.77
N ASN A 380 4.65 -18.15 22.00
CA ASN A 380 4.88 -19.19 22.98
C ASN A 380 3.57 -19.78 23.52
N LEU A 381 2.51 -18.97 23.53
CA LEU A 381 1.21 -19.32 24.08
C LEU A 381 0.09 -19.28 23.02
N ASP A 382 0.40 -18.92 21.79
CA ASP A 382 -0.55 -18.75 20.69
C ASP A 382 -1.74 -17.85 21.05
N VAL A 383 -1.42 -16.68 21.61
CA VAL A 383 -2.43 -15.72 22.07
C VAL A 383 -2.23 -14.33 21.50
N LEU A 384 -3.35 -13.65 21.28
CA LEU A 384 -3.37 -12.20 21.12
C LEU A 384 -3.43 -11.55 22.49
N VAL A 385 -2.59 -10.54 22.73
CA VAL A 385 -2.56 -9.75 23.97
C VAL A 385 -2.67 -8.27 23.64
N ARG A 386 -3.21 -7.48 24.58
CA ARG A 386 -3.11 -6.02 24.59
C ARG A 386 -1.94 -5.61 25.48
N GLN A 387 -1.04 -4.81 24.97
CA GLN A 387 0.06 -4.23 25.76
C GLN A 387 -0.39 -2.88 26.31
N ASP A 388 -0.70 -2.83 27.62
CA ASP A 388 -1.27 -1.65 28.29
C ASP A 388 -0.92 -1.63 29.79
N PRO A 389 -0.16 -0.64 30.29
CA PRO A 389 0.49 0.46 29.53
C PRO A 389 1.66 -0.03 28.67
N PRO A 390 1.80 0.48 27.41
CA PRO A 390 2.79 -0.03 26.46
C PRO A 390 4.26 0.11 26.95
N ASN A 391 4.61 1.27 27.51
CA ASN A 391 5.98 1.53 27.96
C ASN A 391 6.36 0.72 29.21
N ASN A 392 5.38 0.25 29.98
CA ASN A 392 5.60 -0.62 31.14
C ASN A 392 5.62 -2.10 30.76
N GLY A 393 5.46 -2.45 29.47
CA GLY A 393 5.52 -3.83 28.98
C GLY A 393 4.42 -4.75 29.50
N VAL A 394 3.31 -4.19 30.01
CA VAL A 394 2.26 -4.98 30.66
C VAL A 394 1.34 -5.61 29.61
N LEU A 395 1.24 -6.95 29.67
CA LEU A 395 0.44 -7.74 28.73
C LEU A 395 -0.87 -8.21 29.38
N ASN A 396 -1.97 -8.02 28.69
CA ASN A 396 -3.30 -8.46 29.07
C ASN A 396 -3.86 -9.38 27.99
N THR A 397 -4.09 -10.64 28.32
CA THR A 397 -4.52 -11.66 27.36
C THR A 397 -5.93 -11.41 26.87
N ILE A 398 -6.09 -11.33 25.54
CA ILE A 398 -7.39 -11.25 24.86
C ILE A 398 -7.92 -12.66 24.62
N GLY A 399 -7.21 -13.47 23.83
CA GLY A 399 -7.64 -14.81 23.51
C GLY A 399 -6.62 -15.62 22.71
N SER A 400 -6.94 -16.89 22.50
CA SER A 400 -6.14 -17.80 21.69
C SER A 400 -6.31 -17.48 20.20
N LEU A 401 -5.21 -17.62 19.45
CA LEU A 401 -5.25 -17.58 17.99
C LEU A 401 -6.03 -18.75 17.41
N GLY A 402 -6.12 -19.87 18.14
CA GLY A 402 -6.77 -21.11 17.67
C GLY A 402 -5.94 -21.89 16.65
N ILE A 403 -4.67 -21.49 16.45
CA ILE A 403 -3.68 -22.13 15.59
C ILE A 403 -2.35 -22.19 16.32
N ASP A 404 -1.50 -23.14 15.96
CA ASP A 404 -0.10 -23.26 16.44
C ASP A 404 0.78 -22.36 15.58
N ALA A 405 1.09 -21.16 16.08
CA ALA A 405 1.81 -20.14 15.37
C ALA A 405 3.32 -20.33 15.52
N GLY A 406 4.03 -20.47 14.42
CA GLY A 406 5.48 -20.47 14.40
C GLY A 406 6.08 -19.10 14.77
N THR A 407 7.38 -19.07 15.02
CA THR A 407 8.12 -17.83 15.35
C THR A 407 8.40 -16.93 14.14
N VAL A 408 8.13 -17.39 12.92
CA VAL A 408 8.19 -16.59 11.71
C VAL A 408 6.83 -15.95 11.50
N LEU A 409 6.71 -14.68 11.92
CA LEU A 409 5.44 -13.97 11.95
C LEU A 409 5.65 -12.47 11.69
N GLY A 410 4.74 -11.88 10.92
CA GLY A 410 4.56 -10.43 10.80
C GLY A 410 3.10 -10.08 11.13
N PHE A 411 2.87 -8.98 11.84
CA PHE A 411 1.54 -8.53 12.25
C PHE A 411 1.40 -7.05 12.06
N ASP A 412 0.30 -6.62 11.43
CA ASP A 412 0.00 -5.22 11.19
C ASP A 412 -1.52 -4.98 11.17
N VAL A 413 -1.93 -3.73 11.44
CA VAL A 413 -3.34 -3.30 11.44
C VAL A 413 -3.50 -2.12 10.50
N ARG A 414 -4.38 -2.27 9.53
CA ARG A 414 -4.79 -1.20 8.64
C ARG A 414 -6.11 -0.61 9.10
N SER A 415 -6.13 0.72 9.26
CA SER A 415 -7.31 1.49 9.66
C SER A 415 -7.89 2.24 8.47
N VAL A 416 -9.12 1.93 8.06
CA VAL A 416 -9.81 2.57 6.93
C VAL A 416 -11.21 2.98 7.33
N GLY A 417 -11.50 4.28 7.28
CA GLY A 417 -12.84 4.79 7.56
C GLY A 417 -13.39 4.39 8.93
N GLY A 418 -12.52 4.26 9.94
CA GLY A 418 -12.88 3.83 11.29
C GLY A 418 -13.04 2.31 11.45
N ASN A 419 -12.71 1.52 10.42
CA ASN A 419 -12.69 0.07 10.49
C ASN A 419 -11.24 -0.44 10.59
N GLU A 420 -11.00 -1.32 11.55
CA GLU A 420 -9.70 -1.94 11.76
C GLU A 420 -9.64 -3.31 11.06
N ARG A 421 -8.68 -3.49 10.19
CA ARG A 421 -8.37 -4.78 9.61
C ARG A 421 -7.01 -5.25 10.11
N ALA A 422 -7.03 -6.15 11.07
CA ALA A 422 -5.82 -6.73 11.64
C ALA A 422 -5.43 -7.99 10.83
N LEU A 423 -4.22 -7.99 10.30
CA LEU A 423 -3.69 -9.05 9.47
C LEU A 423 -2.36 -9.55 10.02
N ALA A 424 -2.17 -10.86 10.02
CA ALA A 424 -0.90 -11.47 10.37
C ALA A 424 -0.46 -12.47 9.29
N ALA A 425 0.81 -12.37 8.92
CA ALA A 425 1.48 -13.44 8.17
C ALA A 425 2.01 -14.44 9.19
N ILE A 426 1.41 -15.63 9.27
CA ILE A 426 1.73 -16.65 10.28
C ILE A 426 2.19 -17.92 9.58
N GLU A 427 3.32 -18.48 10.07
CA GLU A 427 3.75 -19.81 9.67
C GLU A 427 3.07 -20.88 10.53
N VAL A 428 2.34 -21.78 9.88
CA VAL A 428 1.71 -22.94 10.50
C VAL A 428 2.22 -24.20 9.80
N GLY A 429 2.87 -25.09 10.52
CA GLY A 429 3.40 -26.31 9.95
C GLY A 429 4.45 -26.11 8.84
N GLY A 430 5.21 -25.00 8.87
CA GLY A 430 6.24 -24.66 7.89
C GLY A 430 5.71 -23.96 6.63
N VAL A 431 4.46 -23.53 6.62
CA VAL A 431 3.83 -22.80 5.49
C VAL A 431 3.27 -21.46 5.96
N SER A 432 3.70 -20.37 5.35
CA SER A 432 3.18 -19.04 5.67
C SER A 432 1.85 -18.76 4.97
N GLY A 433 0.88 -18.34 5.76
CA GLY A 433 -0.42 -17.85 5.33
C GLY A 433 -0.71 -16.46 5.88
N LEU A 434 -1.57 -15.72 5.17
CA LEU A 434 -2.16 -14.48 5.67
C LEU A 434 -3.43 -14.82 6.44
N TYR A 435 -3.57 -14.26 7.63
CA TYR A 435 -4.70 -14.48 8.53
C TYR A 435 -5.34 -13.16 8.94
N ASN A 436 -6.68 -13.10 8.98
CA ASN A 436 -7.36 -12.05 9.74
C ASN A 436 -7.29 -12.38 11.23
N ILE A 437 -7.00 -11.40 12.06
CA ILE A 437 -6.96 -11.51 13.50
C ILE A 437 -8.14 -10.75 14.10
N ASN A 438 -8.98 -11.43 14.86
CA ASN A 438 -10.08 -10.79 15.56
C ASN A 438 -9.55 -10.12 16.84
N LEU A 439 -9.47 -8.78 16.86
CA LEU A 439 -8.92 -8.02 17.98
C LEU A 439 -9.74 -8.12 19.28
N THR A 440 -10.98 -8.64 19.22
CA THR A 440 -11.84 -8.83 20.41
C THR A 440 -11.69 -10.22 21.01
N THR A 441 -11.47 -11.26 20.20
CA THR A 441 -11.42 -12.65 20.65
C THR A 441 -10.04 -13.27 20.58
N GLY A 442 -9.12 -12.69 19.82
CA GLY A 442 -7.81 -13.22 19.51
C GLY A 442 -7.79 -14.20 18.33
N GLN A 443 -8.93 -14.70 17.88
CA GLN A 443 -9.00 -15.78 16.90
C GLN A 443 -8.43 -15.40 15.54
N ALA A 444 -7.59 -16.28 14.99
CA ALA A 444 -7.07 -16.17 13.63
C ALA A 444 -7.97 -16.93 12.65
N SER A 445 -8.17 -16.36 11.45
CA SER A 445 -8.86 -17.02 10.34
C SER A 445 -8.09 -16.81 9.05
N ILE A 446 -7.85 -17.88 8.30
CA ILE A 446 -7.02 -17.83 7.10
C ILE A 446 -7.69 -17.04 5.97
N VAL A 447 -6.91 -16.16 5.33
CA VAL A 447 -7.25 -15.48 4.08
C VAL A 447 -6.74 -16.31 2.90
N GLY A 448 -5.48 -16.74 2.96
CA GLY A 448 -4.85 -17.56 1.92
C GLY A 448 -3.36 -17.76 2.19
N GLN A 449 -2.74 -18.67 1.45
CA GLN A 449 -1.30 -18.91 1.49
C GLN A 449 -0.55 -17.74 0.82
N ILE A 450 0.55 -17.28 1.41
CA ILE A 450 1.38 -16.22 0.83
C ILE A 450 2.36 -16.84 -0.18
N GLY A 451 2.24 -16.44 -1.45
CA GLY A 451 3.08 -16.97 -2.52
C GLY A 451 3.11 -18.50 -2.52
N ASN A 452 4.32 -19.06 -2.51
CA ASN A 452 4.53 -20.51 -2.43
C ASN A 452 4.69 -21.00 -0.97
N GLY A 453 4.21 -20.26 0.03
CA GLY A 453 4.33 -20.60 1.46
C GLY A 453 5.66 -20.16 2.08
N GLN A 454 6.35 -19.23 1.45
CA GLN A 454 7.62 -18.68 1.98
C GLN A 454 7.38 -17.94 3.30
N GLY A 455 8.32 -18.09 4.25
CA GLY A 455 8.25 -17.43 5.55
C GLY A 455 8.22 -15.90 5.44
N ILE A 456 7.38 -15.26 6.25
CA ILE A 456 7.28 -13.79 6.39
C ILE A 456 7.47 -13.43 7.86
N LYS A 457 8.57 -12.77 8.20
CA LYS A 457 8.94 -12.37 9.57
C LYS A 457 8.61 -10.90 9.92
N GLY A 458 8.12 -10.12 8.98
CA GLY A 458 7.62 -8.76 9.15
C GLY A 458 6.53 -8.52 8.11
N LEU A 459 5.48 -7.82 8.49
CA LEU A 459 4.35 -7.46 7.61
C LEU A 459 4.11 -5.96 7.72
N ALA A 460 3.98 -5.29 6.60
CA ALA A 460 3.59 -3.90 6.51
C ALA A 460 2.45 -3.75 5.51
N LEU A 461 1.35 -3.15 5.94
CA LEU A 461 0.18 -2.87 5.11
C LEU A 461 0.28 -1.46 4.56
N THR A 462 0.00 -1.30 3.26
CA THR A 462 -0.01 0.04 2.67
C THR A 462 -1.02 0.93 3.38
N LEU A 463 -0.57 2.12 3.76
CA LEU A 463 -1.41 3.17 4.31
C LEU A 463 -2.22 3.79 3.16
N ILE A 464 -3.48 4.10 3.41
CA ILE A 464 -4.36 4.79 2.47
C ILE A 464 -4.49 6.23 2.90
#